data_5f9e27087bdfcf745f06434105fa912f
#
_entry.id   5f9e27087bdfcf745f06434105fa912f
#
_cell.length_a   1.000
_cell.length_b   1.000
_cell.length_c   1.000
_cell.angle_alpha   90.00
_cell.angle_beta   90.00
_cell.angle_gamma   90.00
#
_symmetry.space_group_name_H-M   'P 1'
#
loop_
_entity.id
_entity.type
_entity.pdbx_description
1 polymer ?
#
loop_
_entity_poly.entity_id
_entity_poly.type
_entity_poly.pdbx_seq_one_letter_code
_entity_poly.pdbx_strand_id
1 'polypeptide(L)'
;YQLFHMHNYTYFDIANGVCHKISLDLSLQRNSIDNPIYTRYGSQFLASVSFTPPYSLIDGKDYSKINDPAERHKLIEYHKWKFQGKMFFPLTPLPQNNGPKRTPVLMTRVEYGFLGYYNRHKISPFESFQMGGDGMSGYTNYDYPTELIALRGYENNSIAGRSDQNATPYAYAYSRLSMELRYP
;
A
#
# COMPACT_ATOMS: atom_id res chain seq x y z
N TYR A 1 -11.57 -11.78 7.46
CA TYR A 1 -11.91 -11.24 8.79
C TYR A 1 -10.66 -11.12 9.64
N GLN A 2 -10.47 -9.97 10.27
CA GLN A 2 -9.39 -9.71 11.23
C GLN A 2 -10.00 -9.10 12.50
N LEU A 3 -9.48 -9.51 13.64
CA LEU A 3 -9.83 -9.00 14.97
C LEU A 3 -8.60 -8.34 15.57
N PHE A 4 -8.72 -7.07 15.92
CA PHE A 4 -7.69 -6.34 16.64
C PHE A 4 -8.12 -6.17 18.09
N HIS A 5 -7.34 -6.74 18.98
CA HIS A 5 -7.53 -6.63 20.42
C HIS A 5 -6.41 -5.76 20.99
N MET A 6 -6.74 -4.56 21.44
CA MET A 6 -5.78 -3.58 21.95
C MET A 6 -5.86 -3.48 23.46
N HIS A 7 -4.71 -3.49 24.09
CA HIS A 7 -4.57 -3.34 25.54
C HIS A 7 -3.37 -2.46 25.85
N ASN A 8 -3.61 -1.33 26.54
CA ASN A 8 -2.60 -0.31 26.85
C ASN A 8 -1.77 0.14 25.65
N TYR A 9 -2.44 0.33 24.55
CA TYR A 9 -1.80 0.64 23.28
C TYR A 9 -1.64 2.16 23.10
N THR A 10 -0.41 2.63 22.90
CA THR A 10 -0.09 4.07 22.92
C THR A 10 0.04 4.67 21.51
N TYR A 11 -0.12 3.87 20.47
CA TYR A 11 0.23 4.28 19.11
C TYR A 11 -0.93 4.87 18.32
N PHE A 12 -2.15 4.52 18.66
CA PHE A 12 -3.38 5.10 18.12
C PHE A 12 -4.16 5.77 19.25
N ASP A 13 -5.10 6.61 18.89
CA ASP A 13 -6.02 7.21 19.86
C ASP A 13 -6.85 6.18 20.65
N ILE A 14 -6.73 4.90 20.29
CA ILE A 14 -7.44 3.79 20.93
C ILE A 14 -6.48 3.05 21.86
N ALA A 15 -6.48 3.40 23.13
CA ALA A 15 -5.63 2.73 24.10
C ALA A 15 -6.11 1.30 24.45
N ASN A 16 -7.41 1.11 24.58
CA ASN A 16 -8.04 -0.18 24.89
C ASN A 16 -9.29 -0.36 24.06
N GLY A 17 -9.48 -1.55 23.49
CA GLY A 17 -10.67 -1.83 22.72
C GLY A 17 -10.54 -3.04 21.80
N VAL A 18 -11.65 -3.38 21.17
CA VAL A 18 -11.74 -4.44 20.18
C VAL A 18 -12.27 -3.86 18.88
N CYS A 19 -11.50 -4.02 17.81
CA CYS A 19 -11.88 -3.57 16.48
C CYS A 19 -12.02 -4.76 15.54
N HIS A 20 -13.10 -4.78 14.78
CA HIS A 20 -13.41 -5.82 13.80
C HIS A 20 -13.20 -5.28 12.39
N LYS A 21 -12.47 -6.01 11.58
CA LYS A 21 -12.27 -5.72 10.16
C LYS A 21 -12.80 -6.87 9.33
N ILE A 22 -13.76 -6.57 8.46
CA ILE A 22 -14.27 -7.47 7.44
C ILE A 22 -13.98 -6.78 6.10
N SER A 23 -13.10 -7.34 5.29
CA SER A 23 -12.75 -6.79 3.99
C SER A 23 -12.98 -7.79 2.87
N LEU A 24 -13.32 -7.28 1.71
CA LEU A 24 -13.31 -8.01 0.45
C LEU A 24 -12.17 -7.46 -0.40
N ASP A 25 -11.27 -8.36 -0.78
CA ASP A 25 -10.09 -8.04 -1.56
C ASP A 25 -10.23 -8.64 -2.96
N LEU A 26 -10.18 -7.79 -3.97
CA LEU A 26 -10.20 -8.17 -5.37
C LEU A 26 -8.88 -7.78 -6.02
N SER A 27 -8.32 -8.66 -6.84
CA SER A 27 -7.11 -8.36 -7.59
C SER A 27 -7.22 -8.82 -9.03
N LEU A 28 -6.73 -7.99 -9.94
CA LEU A 28 -6.59 -8.26 -11.35
C LEU A 28 -5.13 -8.17 -11.73
N GLN A 29 -4.59 -9.24 -12.28
CA GLN A 29 -3.20 -9.30 -12.71
C GLN A 29 -3.11 -9.68 -14.19
N ARG A 30 -2.28 -8.94 -14.92
CA ARG A 30 -1.82 -9.30 -16.26
C ARG A 30 -0.30 -9.41 -16.27
N ASN A 31 0.21 -10.49 -16.81
CA ASN A 31 1.63 -10.72 -16.96
C ASN A 31 1.95 -11.17 -18.38
N SER A 32 2.74 -10.40 -19.10
CA SER A 32 3.18 -10.68 -20.48
C SER A 32 4.69 -10.48 -20.66
N ILE A 33 5.47 -10.76 -19.61
CA ILE A 33 6.94 -10.71 -19.66
C ILE A 33 7.52 -11.97 -20.31
N ASP A 34 8.62 -11.81 -21.02
CA ASP A 34 9.31 -12.92 -21.72
C ASP A 34 10.05 -13.85 -20.75
N ASN A 35 10.65 -13.31 -19.70
CA ASN A 35 11.42 -14.07 -18.73
C ASN A 35 11.31 -13.44 -17.33
N PRO A 36 11.04 -14.21 -16.28
CA PRO A 36 10.86 -13.65 -14.93
C PRO A 36 12.15 -13.14 -14.30
N ILE A 37 13.33 -13.68 -14.66
CA ILE A 37 14.62 -13.33 -14.06
C ILE A 37 15.31 -12.22 -14.85
N TYR A 38 15.47 -12.42 -16.17
CA TYR A 38 16.11 -11.47 -17.07
C TYR A 38 15.12 -10.98 -18.13
N THR A 39 14.14 -10.22 -17.68
CA THR A 39 13.11 -9.69 -18.55
C THR A 39 13.68 -8.70 -19.56
N ARG A 40 13.45 -8.95 -20.85
CA ARG A 40 13.91 -8.11 -21.94
C ARG A 40 12.79 -7.26 -22.53
N TYR A 41 11.57 -7.78 -22.56
CA TYR A 41 10.40 -7.07 -23.06
C TYR A 41 9.13 -7.56 -22.37
N GLY A 42 8.07 -6.79 -22.55
CA GLY A 42 6.76 -7.12 -22.02
C GLY A 42 6.32 -6.21 -20.90
N SER A 43 5.21 -6.54 -20.29
CA SER A 43 4.62 -5.76 -19.22
C SER A 43 3.96 -6.63 -18.15
N GLN A 44 3.91 -6.09 -16.96
CA GLN A 44 3.22 -6.68 -15.83
C GLN A 44 2.37 -5.59 -15.17
N PHE A 45 1.09 -5.87 -14.98
CA PHE A 45 0.15 -4.99 -14.32
C PHE A 45 -0.56 -5.73 -13.20
N LEU A 46 -0.72 -5.06 -12.08
CA LEU A 46 -1.50 -5.51 -10.94
C LEU A 46 -2.40 -4.36 -10.49
N ALA A 47 -3.69 -4.59 -10.47
CA ALA A 47 -4.67 -3.72 -9.84
C ALA A 47 -5.33 -4.47 -8.70
N SER A 48 -5.41 -3.86 -7.53
CA SER A 48 -6.08 -4.45 -6.38
C SER A 48 -6.97 -3.43 -5.68
N VAL A 49 -8.09 -3.91 -5.21
CA VAL A 49 -9.08 -3.15 -4.47
C VAL A 49 -9.43 -3.93 -3.20
N SER A 50 -9.28 -3.27 -2.07
CA SER A 50 -9.77 -3.75 -0.77
C SER A 50 -10.87 -2.84 -0.29
N PHE A 51 -12.02 -3.36 0.07
CA PHE A 51 -13.09 -2.55 0.63
C PHE A 51 -13.79 -3.27 1.78
N THR A 52 -14.22 -2.49 2.73
CA THR A 52 -15.04 -2.94 3.85
C THR A 52 -16.49 -2.47 3.64
N PRO A 53 -17.47 -3.10 4.27
CA PRO A 53 -18.84 -2.58 4.24
C PRO A 53 -18.90 -1.16 4.81
N PRO A 54 -19.68 -0.25 4.21
CA PRO A 54 -19.83 1.12 4.67
C PRO A 54 -20.80 1.19 5.87
N TYR A 55 -20.36 0.72 7.01
CA TYR A 55 -21.19 0.63 8.23
C TYR A 55 -21.76 1.98 8.63
N SER A 56 -20.99 3.06 8.48
CA SER A 56 -21.44 4.42 8.84
C SER A 56 -22.57 4.93 7.97
N LEU A 57 -22.78 4.38 6.78
CA LEU A 57 -23.89 4.72 5.91
C LEU A 57 -25.14 3.89 6.20
N ILE A 58 -24.96 2.73 6.82
CA ILE A 58 -26.03 1.73 7.06
C ILE A 58 -26.65 1.93 8.44
N ASP A 59 -25.82 2.19 9.48
CA ASP A 59 -26.26 2.19 10.87
C ASP A 59 -26.93 3.51 11.32
N GLY A 60 -26.87 4.56 10.48
CA GLY A 60 -27.52 5.85 10.74
C GLY A 60 -26.99 6.62 11.94
N LYS A 61 -25.85 6.22 12.50
CA LYS A 61 -25.25 6.88 13.67
C LYS A 61 -24.50 8.15 13.27
N ASP A 62 -24.61 9.15 14.12
CA ASP A 62 -23.84 10.39 13.97
C ASP A 62 -22.46 10.23 14.65
N TYR A 63 -21.47 9.83 13.86
CA TYR A 63 -20.10 9.62 14.33
C TYR A 63 -19.38 10.90 14.77
N SER A 64 -19.92 12.08 14.48
CA SER A 64 -19.36 13.34 14.97
C SER A 64 -19.54 13.52 16.48
N LYS A 65 -20.52 12.85 17.06
CA LYS A 65 -20.88 12.94 18.48
C LYS A 65 -20.24 11.84 19.34
N ILE A 66 -19.64 10.82 18.72
CA ILE A 66 -18.99 9.73 19.44
C ILE A 66 -17.58 10.18 19.82
N ASN A 67 -17.36 10.46 21.11
CA ASN A 67 -16.07 10.92 21.62
C ASN A 67 -15.11 9.74 21.90
N ASP A 68 -15.63 8.55 22.20
CA ASP A 68 -14.80 7.39 22.47
C ASP A 68 -14.23 6.79 21.14
N PRO A 69 -12.90 6.83 20.92
CA PRO A 69 -12.28 6.27 19.74
C PRO A 69 -12.50 4.75 19.60
N ALA A 70 -12.56 4.01 20.71
CA ALA A 70 -12.77 2.56 20.68
C ALA A 70 -14.17 2.20 20.17
N GLU A 71 -15.18 2.95 20.57
CA GLU A 71 -16.55 2.78 20.07
C GLU A 71 -16.67 3.21 18.61
N ARG A 72 -16.04 4.34 18.23
CA ARG A 72 -16.03 4.90 16.88
C ARG A 72 -15.45 3.91 15.86
N HIS A 73 -14.36 3.22 16.20
CA HIS A 73 -13.63 2.32 15.32
C HIS A 73 -13.88 0.84 15.58
N LYS A 74 -14.91 0.49 16.34
CA LYS A 74 -15.30 -0.91 16.60
C LYS A 74 -15.47 -1.72 15.34
N LEU A 75 -16.06 -1.14 14.30
CA LEU A 75 -16.14 -1.69 12.96
C LEU A 75 -15.31 -0.83 12.02
N ILE A 76 -14.20 -1.37 11.54
CA ILE A 76 -13.27 -0.66 10.65
C ILE A 76 -13.89 -0.53 9.27
N GLU A 77 -13.84 0.68 8.70
CA GLU A 77 -14.34 0.94 7.36
C GLU A 77 -13.34 1.77 6.54
N TYR A 78 -13.11 1.31 5.31
CA TYR A 78 -12.27 1.98 4.31
C TYR A 78 -12.47 1.37 2.93
N HIS A 79 -11.95 2.04 1.91
CA HIS A 79 -11.68 1.46 0.62
C HIS A 79 -10.26 1.81 0.18
N LYS A 80 -9.51 0.81 -0.25
CA LYS A 80 -8.10 0.93 -0.63
C LYS A 80 -7.90 0.45 -2.05
N TRP A 81 -7.27 1.27 -2.85
CA TRP A 81 -7.00 1.03 -4.26
C TRP A 81 -5.51 1.02 -4.48
N LYS A 82 -5.00 0.02 -5.18
CA LYS A 82 -3.59 -0.03 -5.56
C LYS A 82 -3.45 -0.44 -7.01
N PHE A 83 -2.54 0.23 -7.68
CA PHE A 83 -2.14 -0.06 -9.03
C PHE A 83 -0.62 -0.15 -9.10
N GLN A 84 -0.11 -1.21 -9.75
CA GLN A 84 1.31 -1.39 -10.03
C GLN A 84 1.46 -1.77 -11.50
N GLY A 85 2.31 -1.04 -12.19
CA GLY A 85 2.68 -1.32 -13.58
C GLY A 85 4.19 -1.43 -13.70
N LYS A 86 4.66 -2.46 -14.42
CA LYS A 86 6.06 -2.59 -14.85
C LYS A 86 6.07 -2.80 -16.35
N MET A 87 6.95 -2.09 -17.04
CA MET A 87 7.13 -2.20 -18.47
C MET A 87 8.63 -2.33 -18.77
N PHE A 88 8.94 -3.17 -19.75
CA PHE A 88 10.31 -3.45 -20.17
C PHE A 88 10.47 -3.15 -21.64
N PHE A 89 11.38 -2.25 -21.97
CA PHE A 89 11.64 -1.78 -23.32
C PHE A 89 13.09 -2.13 -23.71
N PRO A 90 13.30 -3.04 -24.67
CA PRO A 90 14.63 -3.27 -25.21
C PRO A 90 15.10 -2.02 -25.98
N LEU A 91 16.29 -1.54 -25.67
CA LEU A 91 16.85 -0.34 -26.33
C LEU A 91 17.59 -0.67 -27.65
N THR A 92 17.82 -1.96 -27.90
CA THR A 92 18.38 -2.45 -29.15
C THR A 92 17.49 -3.53 -29.73
N PRO A 93 17.48 -3.75 -31.05
CA PRO A 93 16.72 -4.81 -31.67
C PRO A 93 17.01 -6.16 -31.03
N LEU A 94 15.96 -6.91 -30.72
CA LEU A 94 16.11 -8.26 -30.20
C LEU A 94 16.75 -9.14 -31.26
N PRO A 95 17.83 -9.83 -30.95
CA PRO A 95 18.50 -10.63 -31.95
C PRO A 95 17.65 -11.83 -32.37
N GLN A 96 17.62 -12.13 -33.69
CA GLN A 96 16.81 -13.18 -34.28
C GLN A 96 17.36 -14.61 -34.10
N ASN A 97 18.62 -14.77 -33.74
CA ASN A 97 19.30 -16.09 -33.59
C ASN A 97 19.64 -16.40 -32.12
N ASN A 98 19.66 -17.68 -31.74
CA ASN A 98 19.83 -18.20 -30.37
C ASN A 98 21.19 -17.93 -29.69
N GLY A 99 21.96 -16.91 -30.05
CA GLY A 99 23.21 -16.56 -29.40
C GLY A 99 23.02 -15.81 -28.07
N PRO A 100 24.08 -15.71 -27.21
CA PRO A 100 24.04 -14.94 -25.97
C PRO A 100 23.88 -13.45 -26.29
N LYS A 101 22.80 -12.88 -25.82
CA LYS A 101 22.31 -11.60 -26.32
C LYS A 101 22.15 -10.62 -25.19
N ARG A 102 23.15 -9.77 -25.09
CA ARG A 102 23.17 -8.64 -24.16
C ARG A 102 22.41 -7.49 -24.77
N THR A 103 21.19 -7.30 -24.34
CA THR A 103 20.34 -6.19 -24.79
C THR A 103 20.11 -5.27 -23.63
N PRO A 104 20.52 -4.00 -23.69
CA PRO A 104 20.16 -3.04 -22.67
C PRO A 104 18.64 -2.85 -22.65
N VAL A 105 18.07 -2.90 -21.47
CA VAL A 105 16.62 -2.83 -21.23
C VAL A 105 16.31 -1.67 -20.31
N LEU A 106 15.41 -0.81 -20.72
CA LEU A 106 14.82 0.18 -19.83
C LEU A 106 13.59 -0.42 -19.15
N MET A 107 13.67 -0.58 -17.84
CA MET A 107 12.53 -0.93 -17.01
C MET A 107 11.92 0.34 -16.44
N THR A 108 10.61 0.49 -16.60
CA THR A 108 9.82 1.51 -15.92
C THR A 108 8.84 0.86 -14.97
N ARG A 109 8.69 1.44 -13.79
CA ARG A 109 7.74 0.99 -12.77
C ARG A 109 6.94 2.17 -12.28
N VAL A 110 5.63 2.03 -12.31
CA VAL A 110 4.68 3.00 -11.78
C VAL A 110 3.85 2.30 -10.72
N GLU A 111 3.72 2.93 -9.58
CA GLU A 111 2.88 2.47 -8.50
C GLU A 111 2.04 3.64 -8.00
N TYR A 112 0.80 3.33 -7.71
CA TYR A 112 -0.16 4.26 -7.15
C TYR A 112 -1.00 3.55 -6.11
N GLY A 113 -1.19 4.19 -4.97
CA GLY A 113 -2.10 3.73 -3.93
C GLY A 113 -2.95 4.87 -3.42
N PHE A 114 -4.19 4.56 -3.14
CA PHE A 114 -5.16 5.47 -2.58
C PHE A 114 -5.99 4.77 -1.52
N LEU A 115 -6.12 5.40 -0.37
CA LEU A 115 -6.97 5.00 0.73
C LEU A 115 -8.05 6.05 0.93
N GLY A 116 -9.30 5.64 0.80
CA GLY A 116 -10.45 6.49 1.04
C GLY A 116 -11.29 5.98 2.21
N TYR A 117 -12.22 6.81 2.63
CA TYR A 117 -13.14 6.55 3.72
C TYR A 117 -14.56 6.95 3.31
N TYR A 118 -15.56 6.30 3.87
CA TYR A 118 -16.97 6.60 3.59
C TYR A 118 -17.48 7.76 4.47
N ASN A 119 -16.92 7.89 5.69
CA ASN A 119 -17.29 8.93 6.63
C ASN A 119 -16.05 9.65 7.18
N ARG A 120 -15.98 10.97 7.00
CA ARG A 120 -14.86 11.81 7.44
C ARG A 120 -14.61 11.80 8.96
N HIS A 121 -15.59 11.41 9.76
CA HIS A 121 -15.49 11.31 11.22
C HIS A 121 -15.09 9.91 11.69
N LYS A 122 -14.95 8.95 10.76
CA LYS A 122 -14.61 7.56 11.05
C LYS A 122 -13.45 7.08 10.17
N ILE A 123 -12.42 7.90 10.05
CA ILE A 123 -11.21 7.55 9.30
C ILE A 123 -10.47 6.45 10.07
N SER A 124 -10.23 5.32 9.41
CA SER A 124 -9.52 4.20 10.05
C SER A 124 -8.08 4.58 10.40
N PRO A 125 -7.66 4.46 11.66
CA PRO A 125 -6.27 4.69 12.05
C PRO A 125 -5.34 3.54 11.63
N PHE A 126 -5.89 2.39 11.29
CA PHE A 126 -5.13 1.16 11.05
C PHE A 126 -4.61 1.03 9.61
N GLU A 127 -5.25 1.70 8.65
CA GLU A 127 -4.89 1.58 7.26
C GLU A 127 -4.25 2.89 6.78
N SER A 128 -2.98 2.82 6.45
CA SER A 128 -2.25 3.97 5.90
C SER A 128 -1.07 3.49 5.07
N PHE A 129 -0.46 4.40 4.32
CA PHE A 129 0.78 4.15 3.61
C PHE A 129 1.93 4.86 4.32
N GLN A 130 3.05 4.17 4.43
CA GLN A 130 4.30 4.73 4.90
C GLN A 130 5.37 4.49 3.84
N MET A 131 6.19 5.49 3.55
CA MET A 131 7.19 5.41 2.50
C MET A 131 8.59 5.69 3.06
N GLY A 132 9.55 4.89 2.59
CA GLY A 132 10.97 4.97 2.96
C GLY A 132 11.54 3.61 3.31
N GLY A 133 12.86 3.55 3.46
CA GLY A 133 13.58 2.34 3.83
C GLY A 133 13.85 1.40 2.67
N ASP A 134 14.61 0.36 2.97
CA ASP A 134 15.03 -0.67 2.00
C ASP A 134 13.98 -1.76 1.78
N GLY A 135 12.93 -1.80 2.60
CA GLY A 135 11.90 -2.84 2.60
C GLY A 135 12.34 -4.18 3.19
N MET A 136 13.55 -4.26 3.73
CA MET A 136 14.12 -5.47 4.33
C MET A 136 14.39 -5.30 5.82
N SER A 137 14.83 -4.12 6.24
CA SER A 137 14.98 -3.80 7.66
C SER A 137 13.60 -3.49 8.23
N GLY A 138 12.91 -4.56 8.59
CA GLY A 138 11.59 -4.42 9.16
C GLY A 138 11.64 -3.91 10.58
N TYR A 139 11.28 -2.66 10.79
CA TYR A 139 10.40 -2.39 11.90
C TYR A 139 9.03 -2.97 11.51
N THR A 140 8.98 -4.26 11.43
CA THR A 140 7.72 -4.99 11.50
C THR A 140 7.28 -4.89 12.96
N ASN A 141 6.74 -3.77 13.34
CA ASN A 141 5.76 -3.77 14.39
C ASN A 141 4.62 -4.60 13.81
N TYR A 142 4.58 -5.87 14.16
CA TYR A 142 3.63 -6.89 13.70
C TYR A 142 2.17 -6.51 13.92
N ASP A 143 1.94 -5.40 14.59
CA ASP A 143 0.65 -4.99 15.09
C ASP A 143 -0.06 -3.96 14.21
N TYR A 144 0.59 -3.47 13.11
CA TYR A 144 0.00 -2.42 12.29
C TYR A 144 -0.30 -2.88 10.87
N PRO A 145 -1.52 -2.73 10.41
CA PRO A 145 -1.89 -2.94 9.02
C PRO A 145 -1.49 -1.76 8.11
N THR A 146 -0.44 -1.03 8.47
CA THR A 146 0.16 -0.02 7.61
C THR A 146 0.99 -0.67 6.52
N GLU A 147 0.89 -0.17 5.31
CA GLU A 147 1.64 -0.69 4.17
C GLU A 147 2.91 0.12 3.97
N LEU A 148 4.05 -0.55 4.12
CA LEU A 148 5.36 0.05 3.89
C LEU A 148 5.72 0.03 2.41
N ILE A 149 5.95 1.19 1.84
CA ILE A 149 6.42 1.38 0.47
C ILE A 149 7.93 1.62 0.51
N ALA A 150 8.69 0.59 0.16
CA ALA A 150 10.14 0.68 0.16
C ALA A 150 10.65 1.71 -0.84
N LEU A 151 11.56 2.58 -0.40
CA LEU A 151 12.24 3.54 -1.24
C LEU A 151 13.71 3.64 -0.84
N ARG A 152 14.58 3.03 -1.64
CA ARG A 152 16.02 3.00 -1.40
C ARG A 152 16.62 4.40 -1.33
N GLY A 153 17.54 4.60 -0.40
CA GLY A 153 18.21 5.88 -0.20
C GLY A 153 17.50 6.82 0.78
N TYR A 154 16.38 6.39 1.32
CA TYR A 154 15.63 7.10 2.35
C TYR A 154 15.53 6.25 3.61
N GLU A 155 15.55 6.89 4.76
CA GLU A 155 15.31 6.22 6.04
C GLU A 155 13.88 5.67 6.10
N ASN A 156 13.67 4.67 6.97
CA ASN A 156 12.34 4.10 7.18
C ASN A 156 11.35 5.19 7.58
N ASN A 157 10.21 5.23 6.90
CA ASN A 157 9.12 6.18 7.16
C ASN A 157 9.52 7.66 7.09
N SER A 158 10.63 8.00 6.44
CA SER A 158 11.11 9.38 6.34
C SER A 158 10.30 10.25 5.38
N ILE A 159 9.57 9.64 4.46
CA ILE A 159 8.67 10.36 3.54
C ILE A 159 7.26 10.25 4.08
N ALA A 160 6.86 11.28 4.79
CA ALA A 160 5.55 11.35 5.42
C ALA A 160 4.64 12.31 4.67
N GLY A 161 3.40 11.88 4.42
CA GLY A 161 2.39 12.76 3.89
C GLY A 161 1.90 13.79 4.92
N ARG A 162 1.79 13.38 6.17
CA ARG A 162 1.41 14.22 7.31
C ARG A 162 2.02 13.65 8.58
N SER A 163 2.65 14.48 9.38
CA SER A 163 3.05 14.14 10.74
C SER A 163 2.50 15.18 11.69
N ASP A 164 1.66 14.77 12.62
CA ASP A 164 1.44 15.55 13.84
C ASP A 164 2.65 15.31 14.75
N GLN A 165 3.07 16.31 15.50
CA GLN A 165 4.37 16.34 16.21
C GLN A 165 4.67 15.14 17.13
N ASN A 166 3.69 14.29 17.40
CA ASN A 166 3.80 13.10 18.25
C ASN A 166 3.23 11.82 17.60
N ALA A 167 2.87 11.84 16.32
CA ALA A 167 2.23 10.71 15.64
C ALA A 167 3.14 10.13 14.57
N THR A 168 2.98 8.84 14.30
CA THR A 168 3.62 8.17 13.18
C THR A 168 3.22 8.84 11.87
N PRO A 169 4.19 9.12 10.97
CA PRO A 169 3.86 9.66 9.67
C PRO A 169 2.95 8.71 8.89
N TYR A 170 1.87 9.23 8.34
CA TYR A 170 0.92 8.46 7.54
C TYR A 170 0.48 9.20 6.29
N ALA A 171 0.16 8.44 5.26
CA ALA A 171 -0.38 8.96 4.01
C ALA A 171 -1.60 8.16 3.55
N TYR A 172 -2.56 8.85 2.96
CA TYR A 172 -3.74 8.24 2.35
C TYR A 172 -3.58 7.99 0.85
N ALA A 173 -2.55 8.57 0.27
CA ALA A 173 -2.22 8.32 -1.13
C ALA A 173 -0.71 8.36 -1.32
N TYR A 174 -0.22 7.52 -2.24
CA TYR A 174 1.17 7.59 -2.69
C TYR A 174 1.25 7.37 -4.20
N SER A 175 2.31 7.90 -4.76
CA SER A 175 2.71 7.63 -6.14
C SER A 175 4.21 7.40 -6.18
N ARG A 176 4.65 6.33 -6.84
CA ARG A 176 6.06 6.03 -7.05
C ARG A 176 6.33 5.74 -8.52
N LEU A 177 7.25 6.48 -9.09
CA LEU A 177 7.81 6.25 -10.42
C LEU A 177 9.27 5.83 -10.27
N SER A 178 9.65 4.74 -10.93
CA SER A 178 11.04 4.28 -10.96
C SER A 178 11.43 3.93 -12.39
N MET A 179 12.64 4.28 -12.75
CA MET A 179 13.26 3.89 -14.02
C MET A 179 14.60 3.22 -13.72
N GLU A 180 14.87 2.13 -14.40
CA GLU A 180 16.08 1.35 -14.21
C GLU A 180 16.63 0.92 -15.57
N LEU A 181 17.89 1.25 -15.82
CA LEU A 181 18.61 0.74 -16.99
C LEU A 181 19.31 -0.55 -16.61
N ARG A 182 18.93 -1.64 -17.24
CA ARG A 182 19.50 -2.97 -17.02
C ARG A 182 20.37 -3.37 -18.20
N TYR A 183 21.56 -3.84 -17.89
CA TYR A 183 22.47 -4.42 -18.88
C TYR A 183 22.91 -5.79 -18.37
N PRO A 184 22.54 -6.90 -19.06
CA PRO A 184 22.88 -8.27 -18.66
C PRO A 184 24.33 -8.64 -18.95
#